data_9a5f1816c6a8e1ead2e8f4049b19cf71
#
_entry.id   9a5f1816c6a8e1ead2e8f4049b19cf71
#
_cell.length_a   1.000
_cell.length_b   1.000
_cell.length_c   1.000
_cell.angle_alpha   90.00
_cell.angle_beta   90.00
_cell.angle_gamma   90.00
#
_symmetry.space_group_name_H-M   'P 1'
#
loop_
_entity.id
_entity.type
_entity.pdbx_description
1 polymer ?
#
loop_
_entity_poly.entity_id
_entity_poly.type
_entity_poly.pdbx_seq_one_letter_code
_entity_poly.pdbx_strand_id
1 'polypeptide(L)'
;FATQTIIWEYQQQLRTSPSNRQSANGIDGDTYYYSLKGRPAEKCYDWILSQMSKHYTIPSFAARSQSNADTYTLKYNPDTKKYSLTLEDTNNTLSDIKFSASGISVTRSGNKYTFTSDKMITSPVTVSAQKNVNLDCGKMLIWGCVGKQTMVSGASDPVYFYLKIDTETYGTGQIKKTSEDGVVSGISFNISGNGVNKTVTTGADGTVDVQL
;
A
#
# COMPACT_ATOMS: atom_id res chain seq x y z
N PHE A 1 -17.50 -6.45 -29.98
CA PHE A 1 -18.43 -5.33 -29.99
C PHE A 1 -18.29 -4.46 -28.74
N ALA A 2 -18.43 -5.04 -27.54
CA ALA A 2 -18.27 -4.32 -26.26
C ALA A 2 -16.91 -3.59 -26.15
N THR A 3 -15.81 -4.29 -26.44
CA THR A 3 -14.46 -3.70 -26.44
C THR A 3 -14.35 -2.53 -27.42
N GLN A 4 -14.92 -2.68 -28.62
CA GLN A 4 -14.89 -1.63 -29.64
C GLN A 4 -15.64 -0.37 -29.19
N THR A 5 -16.79 -0.55 -28.53
CA THR A 5 -17.55 0.56 -27.95
C THR A 5 -16.71 1.33 -26.92
N ILE A 6 -16.04 0.63 -26.00
CA ILE A 6 -15.16 1.27 -25.02
C ILE A 6 -14.03 2.02 -25.71
N ILE A 7 -13.41 1.45 -26.74
CA ILE A 7 -12.35 2.12 -27.52
C ILE A 7 -12.87 3.43 -28.12
N TRP A 8 -14.03 3.41 -28.75
CA TRP A 8 -14.63 4.61 -29.33
C TRP A 8 -14.98 5.66 -28.30
N GLU A 9 -15.51 5.25 -27.14
CA GLU A 9 -15.78 6.19 -26.03
C GLU A 9 -14.50 6.91 -25.58
N TYR A 10 -13.37 6.19 -25.41
CA TYR A 10 -12.09 6.83 -25.04
C TYR A 10 -11.53 7.70 -26.19
N GLN A 11 -11.60 7.25 -27.43
CA GLN A 11 -11.12 8.03 -28.59
C GLN A 11 -11.86 9.35 -28.76
N GLN A 12 -13.17 9.35 -28.50
CA GLN A 12 -14.02 10.54 -28.62
C GLN A 12 -14.10 11.34 -27.33
N GLN A 13 -13.31 10.98 -26.30
CA GLN A 13 -13.32 11.61 -24.98
C GLN A 13 -14.67 11.53 -24.25
N LEU A 14 -15.53 10.59 -24.66
CA LEU A 14 -16.80 10.30 -24.00
C LEU A 14 -16.60 9.48 -22.72
N ARG A 15 -15.41 8.93 -22.53
CA ARG A 15 -14.99 8.21 -21.34
C ARG A 15 -13.61 8.68 -20.87
N THR A 16 -13.51 9.07 -19.60
CA THR A 16 -12.25 9.52 -18.99
C THR A 16 -11.71 8.52 -17.97
N SER A 17 -12.57 7.65 -17.45
CA SER A 17 -12.20 6.54 -16.56
C SER A 17 -13.22 5.40 -16.70
N PRO A 18 -12.94 4.20 -16.16
CA PRO A 18 -13.90 3.10 -16.19
C PRO A 18 -15.28 3.44 -15.61
N SER A 19 -15.34 4.35 -14.66
CA SER A 19 -16.59 4.76 -13.99
C SER A 19 -17.17 6.08 -14.46
N ASN A 20 -16.46 6.81 -15.33
CA ASN A 20 -16.90 8.14 -15.78
C ASN A 20 -17.12 8.20 -17.28
N ARG A 21 -18.39 8.34 -17.69
CA ARG A 21 -18.84 8.61 -19.06
C ARG A 21 -19.45 10.01 -19.09
N GLN A 22 -19.18 10.75 -20.15
CA GLN A 22 -19.57 12.16 -20.31
C GLN A 22 -19.84 12.47 -21.78
N SER A 23 -20.58 13.55 -22.03
CA SER A 23 -20.68 14.10 -23.39
C SER A 23 -19.46 14.95 -23.71
N ALA A 24 -18.95 14.87 -24.92
CA ALA A 24 -17.78 15.61 -25.39
C ALA A 24 -17.85 15.84 -26.91
N ASN A 25 -17.21 16.89 -27.40
CA ASN A 25 -17.10 17.19 -28.84
C ASN A 25 -18.45 17.23 -29.59
N GLY A 26 -19.53 17.67 -28.90
CA GLY A 26 -20.88 17.69 -29.49
C GLY A 26 -21.55 16.32 -29.61
N ILE A 27 -20.95 15.27 -29.04
CA ILE A 27 -21.47 13.90 -29.03
C ILE A 27 -22.01 13.59 -27.64
N ASP A 28 -23.22 13.04 -27.58
CA ASP A 28 -23.80 12.52 -26.34
C ASP A 28 -22.97 11.36 -25.78
N GLY A 29 -22.71 11.34 -24.47
CA GLY A 29 -21.89 10.34 -23.81
C GLY A 29 -22.40 8.92 -23.95
N ASP A 30 -23.70 8.74 -24.18
CA ASP A 30 -24.34 7.44 -24.34
C ASP A 30 -24.43 6.95 -25.79
N THR A 31 -23.98 7.77 -26.76
CA THR A 31 -24.14 7.48 -28.20
C THR A 31 -23.72 6.08 -28.59
N TYR A 32 -22.55 5.64 -28.19
CA TYR A 32 -22.05 4.30 -28.51
C TYR A 32 -22.66 3.22 -27.61
N TYR A 33 -22.92 3.54 -26.34
CA TYR A 33 -23.53 2.62 -25.40
C TYR A 33 -24.95 2.21 -25.79
N TYR A 34 -25.75 3.09 -26.39
CA TYR A 34 -27.12 2.77 -26.83
C TYR A 34 -27.17 1.54 -27.74
N SER A 35 -26.14 1.29 -28.53
CA SER A 35 -26.04 0.11 -29.36
C SER A 35 -25.90 -1.22 -28.61
N LEU A 36 -25.49 -1.14 -27.32
CA LEU A 36 -25.29 -2.29 -26.43
C LEU A 36 -26.45 -2.50 -25.45
N LYS A 37 -27.15 -1.42 -25.11
CA LYS A 37 -28.17 -1.40 -24.05
C LYS A 37 -29.24 -2.46 -24.27
N GLY A 38 -29.49 -3.30 -23.25
CA GLY A 38 -30.43 -4.40 -23.30
C GLY A 38 -29.99 -5.63 -24.11
N ARG A 39 -28.75 -5.67 -24.62
CA ARG A 39 -28.22 -6.78 -25.43
C ARG A 39 -27.19 -7.60 -24.62
N PRO A 40 -26.92 -8.86 -25.01
CA PRO A 40 -25.92 -9.69 -24.32
C PRO A 40 -24.51 -9.05 -24.22
N ALA A 41 -24.14 -8.23 -25.19
CA ALA A 41 -22.87 -7.52 -25.22
C ALA A 41 -22.72 -6.45 -24.12
N GLU A 42 -23.83 -5.97 -23.55
CA GLU A 42 -23.80 -5.05 -22.39
C GLU A 42 -23.12 -5.70 -21.17
N LYS A 43 -23.41 -6.96 -20.88
CA LYS A 43 -22.75 -7.70 -19.79
C LYS A 43 -21.23 -7.79 -19.98
N CYS A 44 -20.78 -7.99 -21.22
CA CYS A 44 -19.36 -7.99 -21.52
C CYS A 44 -18.73 -6.59 -21.35
N TYR A 45 -19.44 -5.55 -21.75
CA TYR A 45 -19.02 -4.17 -21.60
C TYR A 45 -18.84 -3.80 -20.10
N ASP A 46 -19.84 -4.10 -19.26
CA ASP A 46 -19.79 -3.84 -17.83
C ASP A 46 -18.68 -4.66 -17.15
N TRP A 47 -18.50 -5.91 -17.56
CA TRP A 47 -17.42 -6.75 -17.06
C TRP A 47 -16.04 -6.17 -17.39
N ILE A 48 -15.81 -5.73 -18.64
CA ILE A 48 -14.52 -5.11 -19.04
C ILE A 48 -14.25 -3.87 -18.20
N LEU A 49 -15.24 -2.97 -18.05
CA LEU A 49 -15.08 -1.75 -17.23
C LEU A 49 -14.80 -2.08 -15.76
N SER A 50 -15.44 -3.11 -15.23
CA SER A 50 -15.15 -3.62 -13.89
C SER A 50 -13.71 -4.11 -13.73
N GLN A 51 -13.17 -4.87 -14.73
CA GLN A 51 -11.78 -5.31 -14.69
C GLN A 51 -10.80 -4.13 -14.83
N MET A 52 -11.09 -3.16 -15.68
CA MET A 52 -10.29 -1.93 -15.80
C MET A 52 -10.27 -1.15 -14.48
N SER A 53 -11.41 -1.03 -13.80
CA SER A 53 -11.48 -0.39 -12.47
C SER A 53 -10.63 -1.13 -11.45
N LYS A 54 -10.72 -2.46 -11.39
CA LYS A 54 -9.88 -3.28 -10.50
C LYS A 54 -8.39 -3.15 -10.80
N HIS A 55 -8.03 -3.00 -12.08
CA HIS A 55 -6.64 -2.77 -12.48
C HIS A 55 -6.06 -1.53 -11.80
N TYR A 56 -6.81 -0.44 -11.74
CA TYR A 56 -6.36 0.81 -11.15
C TYR A 56 -6.58 0.93 -9.64
N THR A 57 -7.34 0.05 -9.02
CA THR A 57 -7.57 0.07 -7.57
C THR A 57 -6.26 -0.23 -6.83
N ILE A 58 -5.89 0.62 -5.88
CA ILE A 58 -4.74 0.41 -4.99
C ILE A 58 -5.22 0.01 -3.60
N PRO A 59 -4.35 -0.56 -2.74
CA PRO A 59 -4.69 -0.87 -1.35
C PRO A 59 -5.24 0.36 -0.60
N SER A 60 -6.22 0.14 0.28
CA SER A 60 -6.91 1.20 1.00
C SER A 60 -6.00 2.03 1.92
N PHE A 61 -4.88 1.47 2.34
CA PHE A 61 -3.87 2.11 3.18
C PHE A 61 -2.79 2.86 2.38
N ALA A 62 -2.92 2.97 1.06
CA ALA A 62 -1.89 3.53 0.19
C ALA A 62 -2.38 4.76 -0.58
N ALA A 63 -1.45 5.59 -1.03
CA ALA A 63 -1.70 6.77 -1.83
C ALA A 63 -1.04 6.69 -3.21
N ARG A 64 -1.57 7.39 -4.21
CA ARG A 64 -1.02 7.42 -5.57
C ARG A 64 0.20 8.33 -5.73
N SER A 65 0.47 9.17 -4.75
CA SER A 65 1.65 10.04 -4.73
C SER A 65 2.36 9.95 -3.39
N GLN A 66 3.67 10.17 -3.39
CA GLN A 66 4.47 10.17 -2.17
C GLN A 66 4.09 11.32 -1.23
N SER A 67 3.65 12.46 -1.78
CA SER A 67 3.22 13.62 -0.99
C SER A 67 1.98 13.34 -0.16
N ASN A 68 1.05 12.54 -0.69
CA ASN A 68 -0.23 12.20 -0.05
C ASN A 68 -0.16 10.87 0.73
N ALA A 69 1.01 10.26 0.83
CA ALA A 69 1.19 8.99 1.52
C ALA A 69 1.14 9.19 3.04
N ASP A 70 0.23 8.47 3.69
CA ASP A 70 0.14 8.41 5.13
C ASP A 70 1.35 7.70 5.75
N THR A 71 1.68 8.08 7.00
CA THR A 71 2.73 7.45 7.78
C THR A 71 2.11 6.47 8.77
N TYR A 72 2.66 5.25 8.80
CA TYR A 72 2.25 4.16 9.68
C TYR A 72 3.41 3.79 10.59
N THR A 73 3.14 3.73 11.89
CA THR A 73 4.15 3.46 12.91
C THR A 73 4.18 1.98 13.27
N LEU A 74 5.30 1.32 13.03
CA LEU A 74 5.53 -0.06 13.46
C LEU A 74 5.77 -0.10 14.98
N LYS A 75 5.14 -1.06 15.63
CA LYS A 75 5.31 -1.30 17.09
C LYS A 75 6.40 -2.34 17.33
N TYR A 76 7.19 -2.10 18.38
CA TYR A 76 8.20 -3.05 18.81
C TYR A 76 7.56 -4.26 19.49
N ASN A 77 7.99 -5.43 19.09
CA ASN A 77 7.64 -6.70 19.75
C ASN A 77 8.89 -7.25 20.45
N PRO A 78 8.92 -7.27 21.81
CA PRO A 78 10.08 -7.71 22.57
C PRO A 78 10.40 -9.20 22.38
N ASP A 79 9.40 -10.03 22.10
CA ASP A 79 9.59 -11.48 21.92
C ASP A 79 10.32 -11.79 20.60
N THR A 80 9.97 -11.09 19.53
CA THR A 80 10.58 -11.25 18.22
C THR A 80 11.77 -10.32 17.98
N LYS A 81 11.94 -9.30 18.84
CA LYS A 81 12.93 -8.22 18.72
C LYS A 81 12.82 -7.46 17.39
N LYS A 82 11.60 -7.33 16.86
CA LYS A 82 11.30 -6.66 15.60
C LYS A 82 10.18 -5.66 15.78
N TYR A 83 10.19 -4.65 14.91
CA TYR A 83 9.08 -3.73 14.75
C TYR A 83 8.11 -4.29 13.72
N SER A 84 6.81 -4.25 13.97
CA SER A 84 5.81 -4.78 13.07
C SER A 84 4.49 -4.02 13.14
N LEU A 85 3.77 -4.02 12.00
CA LEU A 85 2.40 -3.54 11.87
C LEU A 85 1.71 -4.32 10.77
N THR A 86 0.46 -4.70 11.02
CA THR A 86 -0.39 -5.31 9.99
C THR A 86 -1.46 -4.33 9.58
N LEU A 87 -1.52 -4.03 8.27
CA LEU A 87 -2.55 -3.21 7.65
C LEU A 87 -3.49 -4.10 6.84
N GLU A 88 -4.78 -3.81 6.91
CA GLU A 88 -5.79 -4.52 6.14
C GLU A 88 -6.20 -3.70 4.92
N ASP A 89 -6.17 -4.34 3.75
CA ASP A 89 -6.66 -3.76 2.51
C ASP A 89 -8.17 -4.01 2.38
N THR A 90 -8.98 -3.01 2.70
CA THR A 90 -10.44 -3.06 2.57
C THR A 90 -10.92 -2.95 1.12
N ASN A 91 -10.05 -2.50 0.19
CA ASN A 91 -10.34 -2.49 -1.23
C ASN A 91 -10.20 -3.87 -1.88
N ASN A 92 -9.69 -4.86 -1.13
CA ASN A 92 -9.46 -6.22 -1.62
C ASN A 92 -8.68 -6.25 -2.95
N THR A 93 -7.59 -5.50 -2.99
CA THR A 93 -6.74 -5.39 -4.17
C THR A 93 -6.04 -6.72 -4.46
N LEU A 94 -6.62 -7.52 -5.34
CA LEU A 94 -6.13 -8.86 -5.72
C LEU A 94 -5.20 -8.73 -6.93
N SER A 95 -3.90 -8.57 -6.71
CA SER A 95 -2.91 -8.56 -7.78
C SER A 95 -1.52 -8.80 -7.22
N ASP A 96 -0.59 -9.14 -8.09
CA ASP A 96 0.81 -9.16 -7.77
C ASP A 96 1.28 -7.75 -7.43
N ILE A 97 1.77 -7.59 -6.21
CA ILE A 97 2.31 -6.34 -5.71
C ILE A 97 3.77 -6.58 -5.32
N LYS A 98 4.63 -5.74 -5.87
CA LYS A 98 6.04 -5.70 -5.51
C LYS A 98 6.30 -4.45 -4.69
N PHE A 99 6.66 -4.63 -3.43
CA PHE A 99 7.08 -3.57 -2.53
C PHE A 99 8.59 -3.32 -2.64
N SER A 100 8.98 -2.06 -2.50
CA SER A 100 10.37 -1.62 -2.46
C SER A 100 10.55 -0.59 -1.35
N ALA A 101 11.32 -0.95 -0.33
CA ALA A 101 11.72 -0.07 0.75
C ALA A 101 13.00 -0.59 1.41
N SER A 102 13.89 0.33 1.83
CA SER A 102 15.10 -0.05 2.53
C SER A 102 14.80 -0.42 3.99
N GLY A 103 15.25 -1.60 4.42
CA GLY A 103 15.12 -2.05 5.81
C GLY A 103 13.70 -2.46 6.25
N ILE A 104 12.74 -2.54 5.30
CA ILE A 104 11.37 -2.96 5.57
C ILE A 104 11.05 -4.20 4.74
N SER A 105 10.59 -5.25 5.40
CA SER A 105 10.06 -6.45 4.76
C SER A 105 8.55 -6.43 4.80
N VAL A 106 7.91 -6.91 3.73
CA VAL A 106 6.45 -6.97 3.62
C VAL A 106 6.03 -8.41 3.32
N THR A 107 5.14 -8.93 4.15
CA THR A 107 4.48 -10.23 3.92
C THR A 107 2.99 -10.04 3.76
N ARG A 108 2.34 -10.94 3.00
CA ARG A 108 0.91 -10.86 2.73
C ARG A 108 0.22 -12.16 3.09
N SER A 109 -0.95 -12.02 3.72
CA SER A 109 -1.89 -13.13 3.96
C SER A 109 -3.30 -12.65 3.68
N GLY A 110 -3.88 -13.10 2.56
CA GLY A 110 -5.18 -12.61 2.09
C GLY A 110 -5.15 -11.10 1.77
N ASN A 111 -5.99 -10.33 2.46
CA ASN A 111 -6.04 -8.86 2.35
C ASN A 111 -5.21 -8.14 3.43
N LYS A 112 -4.44 -8.87 4.24
CA LYS A 112 -3.59 -8.31 5.29
C LYS A 112 -2.13 -8.26 4.86
N TYR A 113 -1.49 -7.12 5.06
CA TYR A 113 -0.10 -6.84 4.76
C TYR A 113 0.64 -6.54 6.05
N THR A 114 1.64 -7.35 6.39
CA THR A 114 2.47 -7.16 7.57
C THR A 114 3.80 -6.57 7.17
N PHE A 115 4.06 -5.38 7.66
CA PHE A 115 5.32 -4.65 7.50
C PHE A 115 6.19 -4.92 8.71
N THR A 116 7.46 -5.25 8.50
CA THR A 116 8.41 -5.54 9.57
C THR A 116 9.74 -4.85 9.32
N SER A 117 10.38 -4.40 10.42
CA SER A 117 11.75 -3.88 10.42
C SER A 117 12.54 -4.48 11.59
N ASP A 118 13.79 -4.83 11.34
CA ASP A 118 14.72 -5.31 12.38
C ASP A 118 15.37 -4.14 13.13
N LYS A 119 15.22 -2.91 12.63
CA LYS A 119 15.84 -1.72 13.20
C LYS A 119 14.81 -0.63 13.43
N MET A 120 15.10 0.21 14.43
CA MET A 120 14.34 1.45 14.63
C MET A 120 14.54 2.41 13.46
N ILE A 121 13.44 3.01 13.02
CA ILE A 121 13.39 3.99 11.94
C ILE A 121 13.11 5.35 12.56
N THR A 122 14.10 6.23 12.55
CA THR A 122 14.04 7.54 13.22
C THR A 122 13.40 8.63 12.36
N SER A 123 13.25 8.39 11.06
CA SER A 123 12.58 9.29 10.12
C SER A 123 11.74 8.46 9.15
N PRO A 124 10.52 8.87 8.79
CA PRO A 124 9.65 8.10 7.93
C PRO A 124 10.32 7.71 6.61
N VAL A 125 10.31 6.42 6.31
CA VAL A 125 10.81 5.84 5.06
C VAL A 125 9.66 5.66 4.09
N THR A 126 9.81 6.16 2.87
CA THR A 126 8.82 5.92 1.82
C THR A 126 8.93 4.48 1.32
N VAL A 127 7.84 3.76 1.44
CA VAL A 127 7.63 2.47 0.81
C VAL A 127 6.96 2.72 -0.53
N SER A 128 7.62 2.38 -1.61
CA SER A 128 7.02 2.38 -2.94
C SER A 128 6.56 0.97 -3.30
N ALA A 129 5.48 0.89 -4.03
CA ALA A 129 4.97 -0.38 -4.51
C ALA A 129 4.46 -0.26 -5.93
N GLN A 130 4.59 -1.36 -6.66
CA GLN A 130 4.11 -1.52 -8.02
C GLN A 130 3.15 -2.70 -8.06
N LYS A 131 1.96 -2.46 -8.55
CA LYS A 131 0.92 -3.46 -8.80
C LYS A 131 0.93 -3.86 -10.27
N ASN A 132 0.47 -5.07 -10.58
CA ASN A 132 0.38 -5.62 -11.93
C ASN A 132 1.75 -5.77 -12.63
N VAL A 133 2.79 -6.11 -11.88
CA VAL A 133 4.16 -6.26 -12.39
C VAL A 133 4.28 -7.40 -13.41
N ASN A 134 3.41 -8.40 -13.33
CA ASN A 134 3.43 -9.59 -14.19
C ASN A 134 2.38 -9.52 -15.33
N LEU A 135 1.74 -8.36 -15.53
CA LEU A 135 0.83 -8.18 -16.64
C LEU A 135 1.58 -7.72 -17.90
N ASP A 136 1.54 -8.55 -18.93
CA ASP A 136 2.14 -8.23 -20.23
C ASP A 136 1.36 -7.12 -20.96
N CYS A 137 0.05 -7.01 -20.68
CA CYS A 137 -0.82 -6.03 -21.30
C CYS A 137 -1.90 -5.55 -20.31
N GLY A 138 -1.71 -4.37 -19.74
CA GLY A 138 -2.68 -3.72 -18.84
C GLY A 138 -3.21 -2.40 -19.38
N LYS A 139 -2.60 -1.90 -20.46
CA LYS A 139 -2.90 -0.64 -21.12
C LYS A 139 -3.11 -0.85 -22.61
N MET A 140 -4.05 -0.11 -23.16
CA MET A 140 -4.29 -0.08 -24.60
C MET A 140 -3.67 1.19 -25.20
N LEU A 141 -2.80 1.02 -26.18
CA LEU A 141 -2.25 2.11 -26.97
C LEU A 141 -3.03 2.22 -28.28
N ILE A 142 -3.45 3.43 -28.60
CA ILE A 142 -4.25 3.71 -29.80
C ILE A 142 -3.48 4.73 -30.63
N TRP A 143 -3.15 4.36 -31.86
CA TRP A 143 -2.53 5.26 -32.82
C TRP A 143 -3.54 5.61 -33.90
N GLY A 144 -3.94 6.86 -33.95
CA GLY A 144 -4.80 7.40 -34.97
C GLY A 144 -4.06 8.40 -35.86
N CYS A 145 -4.37 8.38 -37.17
CA CYS A 145 -3.93 9.37 -38.13
C CYS A 145 -5.10 9.72 -39.04
N VAL A 146 -5.26 11.00 -39.38
CA VAL A 146 -6.34 11.45 -40.26
C VAL A 146 -6.31 10.69 -41.60
N GLY A 147 -7.45 10.11 -41.97
CA GLY A 147 -7.58 9.38 -43.21
C GLY A 147 -6.90 8.00 -43.26
N LYS A 148 -6.44 7.49 -42.12
CA LYS A 148 -5.83 6.17 -41.98
C LYS A 148 -6.58 5.32 -40.96
N GLN A 149 -6.44 4.00 -41.11
CA GLN A 149 -6.99 3.06 -40.13
C GLN A 149 -6.31 3.26 -38.76
N THR A 150 -7.11 3.34 -37.70
CA THR A 150 -6.62 3.35 -36.33
C THR A 150 -6.01 1.99 -35.97
N MET A 151 -4.80 2.02 -35.40
CA MET A 151 -4.14 0.83 -34.89
C MET A 151 -4.25 0.79 -33.37
N VAL A 152 -4.40 -0.41 -32.82
CA VAL A 152 -4.48 -0.65 -31.38
C VAL A 152 -3.47 -1.72 -30.99
N SER A 153 -2.76 -1.48 -29.93
CA SER A 153 -1.80 -2.43 -29.34
C SER A 153 -1.93 -2.45 -27.83
N GLY A 154 -1.54 -3.57 -27.22
CA GLY A 154 -1.39 -3.65 -25.77
C GLY A 154 -0.01 -3.16 -25.31
N ALA A 155 0.03 -2.67 -24.06
CA ALA A 155 1.27 -2.33 -23.36
C ALA A 155 1.12 -2.63 -21.87
N SER A 156 2.23 -2.82 -21.17
CA SER A 156 2.21 -2.91 -19.71
C SER A 156 1.79 -1.57 -19.10
N ASP A 157 1.01 -1.62 -18.04
CA ASP A 157 0.54 -0.44 -17.31
C ASP A 157 0.64 -0.69 -15.80
N PRO A 158 1.85 -0.72 -15.23
CA PRO A 158 2.02 -0.90 -13.81
C PRO A 158 1.42 0.29 -13.03
N VAL A 159 0.73 -0.02 -11.94
CA VAL A 159 0.13 0.99 -11.07
C VAL A 159 1.02 1.18 -9.85
N TYR A 160 1.54 2.38 -9.69
CA TYR A 160 2.38 2.75 -8.55
C TYR A 160 1.54 3.31 -7.40
N PHE A 161 1.98 3.02 -6.18
CA PHE A 161 1.41 3.59 -4.97
C PHE A 161 2.46 3.65 -3.85
N TYR A 162 2.15 4.41 -2.80
CA TYR A 162 3.10 4.78 -1.77
C TYR A 162 2.45 4.77 -0.40
N LEU A 163 3.24 4.45 0.62
CA LEU A 163 2.97 4.70 2.03
C LEU A 163 4.29 5.08 2.71
N LYS A 164 4.22 5.60 3.92
CA LYS A 164 5.40 5.90 4.73
C LYS A 164 5.37 5.03 5.98
N ILE A 165 6.54 4.58 6.39
CA ILE A 165 6.72 3.76 7.58
C ILE A 165 7.74 4.42 8.49
N ASP A 166 7.41 4.52 9.76
CA ASP A 166 8.33 4.78 10.85
C ASP A 166 8.18 3.70 11.93
N THR A 167 8.90 3.83 13.02
CA THR A 167 8.78 2.95 14.19
C THR A 167 8.52 3.77 15.43
N GLU A 168 7.91 3.16 16.43
CA GLU A 168 7.95 3.70 17.79
C GLU A 168 9.39 3.98 18.18
N THR A 169 9.63 5.13 18.78
CA THR A 169 10.94 5.53 19.27
C THR A 169 11.00 5.25 20.75
N TYR A 170 11.89 4.38 21.14
CA TYR A 170 12.15 4.08 22.54
C TYR A 170 13.48 4.68 22.97
N GLY A 171 13.48 5.31 24.15
CA GLY A 171 14.69 5.64 24.86
C GLY A 171 15.29 4.38 25.52
N THR A 172 16.60 4.28 25.60
CA THR A 172 17.29 3.30 26.43
C THR A 172 17.83 4.01 27.67
N GLY A 173 17.52 3.48 28.83
CA GLY A 173 18.10 3.91 30.08
C GLY A 173 18.84 2.74 30.72
N GLN A 174 19.88 3.04 31.53
CA GLN A 174 20.52 2.03 32.35
C GLN A 174 20.30 2.40 33.83
N ILE A 175 19.81 1.45 34.61
CA ILE A 175 19.76 1.57 36.07
C ILE A 175 21.00 0.89 36.63
N LYS A 176 21.74 1.59 37.49
CA LYS A 176 22.86 1.04 38.25
C LYS A 176 22.56 1.08 39.73
N LYS A 177 22.49 -0.07 40.38
CA LYS A 177 22.38 -0.21 41.82
C LYS A 177 23.78 -0.15 42.45
N THR A 178 23.94 0.71 43.43
CA THR A 178 25.11 0.75 44.31
C THR A 178 24.68 0.46 45.75
N SER A 179 25.49 -0.24 46.50
CA SER A 179 25.21 -0.55 47.91
C SER A 179 26.51 -0.66 48.70
N GLU A 180 26.53 -0.21 49.94
CA GLU A 180 27.68 -0.31 50.86
C GLU A 180 27.95 -1.74 51.32
N ASP A 181 26.91 -2.59 51.35
CA ASP A 181 26.98 -4.02 51.68
C ASP A 181 27.34 -4.93 50.51
N GLY A 182 27.57 -4.34 49.33
CA GLY A 182 27.91 -5.04 48.09
C GLY A 182 26.74 -5.78 47.42
N VAL A 183 25.54 -5.73 47.96
CA VAL A 183 24.36 -6.40 47.37
C VAL A 183 23.81 -5.55 46.23
N VAL A 184 24.17 -5.90 45.01
CA VAL A 184 23.76 -5.17 43.79
C VAL A 184 23.02 -6.03 42.79
N SER A 185 23.15 -7.35 42.86
CA SER A 185 22.52 -8.31 41.96
C SER A 185 21.14 -8.73 42.46
N GLY A 186 20.23 -9.00 41.52
CA GLY A 186 18.90 -9.54 41.84
C GLY A 186 17.92 -8.52 42.42
N ILE A 187 18.26 -7.22 42.38
CA ILE A 187 17.41 -6.16 42.93
C ILE A 187 16.39 -5.74 41.85
N SER A 188 15.12 -5.83 42.21
CA SER A 188 14.01 -5.48 41.29
C SER A 188 13.63 -4.01 41.45
N PHE A 189 13.48 -3.33 40.33
CA PHE A 189 12.97 -1.95 40.23
C PHE A 189 11.68 -1.93 39.43
N ASN A 190 10.67 -1.23 39.90
CA ASN A 190 9.47 -0.93 39.14
C ASN A 190 9.62 0.44 38.48
N ILE A 191 9.50 0.47 37.13
CA ILE A 191 9.60 1.67 36.32
C ILE A 191 8.21 1.99 35.81
N SER A 192 7.68 3.14 36.19
CA SER A 192 6.34 3.58 35.80
C SER A 192 6.34 5.03 35.32
N GLY A 193 5.51 5.31 34.30
CA GLY A 193 5.32 6.65 33.72
C GLY A 193 5.00 6.58 32.24
N ASN A 194 4.28 7.57 31.72
CA ASN A 194 3.91 7.69 30.30
C ASN A 194 3.42 6.39 29.63
N GLY A 195 2.61 5.61 30.36
CA GLY A 195 2.09 4.34 29.84
C GLY A 195 3.05 3.15 30.00
N VAL A 196 4.27 3.37 30.52
CA VAL A 196 5.21 2.30 30.83
C VAL A 196 4.96 1.82 32.25
N ASN A 197 4.90 0.52 32.47
CA ASN A 197 4.91 -0.13 33.76
C ASN A 197 5.68 -1.45 33.63
N LYS A 198 6.96 -1.43 34.04
CA LYS A 198 7.88 -2.56 33.90
C LYS A 198 8.60 -2.83 35.19
N THR A 199 8.75 -4.10 35.55
CA THR A 199 9.68 -4.53 36.61
C THR A 199 10.94 -5.08 35.94
N VAL A 200 12.09 -4.56 36.33
CA VAL A 200 13.42 -4.99 35.86
C VAL A 200 14.29 -5.39 37.03
N THR A 201 15.21 -6.33 36.81
CA THR A 201 16.06 -6.87 37.89
C THR A 201 17.53 -6.72 37.50
N THR A 202 18.35 -6.24 38.39
CA THR A 202 19.79 -6.01 38.16
C THR A 202 20.57 -7.31 37.98
N GLY A 203 21.52 -7.29 37.07
CA GLY A 203 22.50 -8.34 36.86
C GLY A 203 23.58 -8.41 37.93
N ALA A 204 24.57 -9.29 37.78
CA ALA A 204 25.67 -9.49 38.71
C ALA A 204 26.54 -8.24 38.94
N ASP A 205 26.59 -7.35 37.95
CA ASP A 205 27.31 -6.07 38.00
C ASP A 205 26.47 -4.92 38.58
N GLY A 206 25.26 -5.20 39.04
CA GLY A 206 24.33 -4.22 39.57
C GLY A 206 23.65 -3.35 38.51
N THR A 207 23.81 -3.67 37.22
CA THR A 207 23.19 -2.92 36.14
C THR A 207 22.01 -3.65 35.50
N VAL A 208 21.08 -2.89 34.92
CA VAL A 208 20.04 -3.38 34.06
C VAL A 208 19.68 -2.32 33.03
N ASP A 209 19.67 -2.70 31.77
CA ASP A 209 19.24 -1.84 30.67
C ASP A 209 17.71 -1.87 30.54
N VAL A 210 17.14 -0.69 30.38
CA VAL A 210 15.70 -0.48 30.26
C VAL A 210 15.41 0.20 28.95
N GLN A 211 14.50 -0.38 28.18
CA GLN A 211 13.93 0.26 27.03
C GLN A 211 12.60 0.92 27.41
N LEU A 212 12.51 2.23 27.19
CA LEU A 212 11.40 3.10 27.61
C LEU A 212 10.69 3.69 26.41
#